data_08748d35f504539b75ce4d780241d9f7
#
_entry.id   08748d35f504539b75ce4d780241d9f7
#
_cell.length_a   1.000
_cell.length_b   1.000
_cell.length_c   1.000
_cell.angle_alpha   90.00
_cell.angle_beta   90.00
_cell.angle_gamma   90.00
#
_symmetry.space_group_name_H-M   'P 1'
#
loop_
_entity.id
_entity.type
_entity.pdbx_description
1 polymer ?
#
loop_
_entity_poly.entity_id
_entity_poly.type
_entity_poly.pdbx_seq_one_letter_code
_entity_poly.pdbx_strand_id
1 'polypeptide(L)'
;MKVNGNSGAEKNVLSAIGSNFLGRAPRWYKILIISYLIINPILFAINPFVAGWVLMAEFISTLALALVCYPLPSGGLLAIEAVVIGMTSAEHVYHHVVDNFPVLLLLMFMVAGIFFMKELLLFIFTRLLVSVRSKILLSLIFCFLGAFLSAFLDALTVTAVVITVAYGFYGIYHKYASNKGDRQAKSIKDDDGIDEIDREDLNNFRGFLRNLMMHAAVGTALGGALTLVGEPQNLIIGKQMGWDFIQFFKECSPVSVPVFFAGLVTCVLTEVFKILGYGYQMPENVRKVLEAEVKRTSEDMDVKTIGRYIAEAAAGVFLIIALALHLAEVGLVGLTIIILVTSFTGVIEEHHFGEAFTESLPFTALLVVFFTIVAVIADQGLFKPIINDRFK
;
A
#
# COMPACT_ATOMS: atom_id res chain seq x y z
N MET A 1 -10.60 -16.70 17.12
CA MET A 1 -10.78 -15.82 18.29
C MET A 1 -12.28 -15.65 18.52
N LYS A 2 -12.84 -16.26 19.57
CA LYS A 2 -14.29 -16.22 19.85
C LYS A 2 -14.67 -14.78 20.21
N VAL A 3 -15.53 -14.16 19.40
CA VAL A 3 -16.14 -12.87 19.70
C VAL A 3 -17.23 -13.13 20.76
N ASN A 4 -16.91 -12.84 22.01
CA ASN A 4 -17.93 -12.74 23.05
C ASN A 4 -18.76 -11.48 22.77
N GLY A 5 -19.87 -11.65 22.07
CA GLY A 5 -20.90 -10.64 21.94
C GLY A 5 -21.64 -10.48 23.27
N ASN A 6 -21.15 -9.59 24.11
CA ASN A 6 -21.91 -9.10 25.26
C ASN A 6 -22.80 -7.94 24.76
N SER A 7 -23.95 -8.27 24.16
CA SER A 7 -25.00 -7.31 23.83
C SER A 7 -25.80 -6.97 25.10
N GLY A 8 -25.16 -6.29 26.05
CA GLY A 8 -25.88 -5.52 27.05
C GLY A 8 -26.55 -4.35 26.34
N ALA A 9 -27.86 -4.32 26.29
CA ALA A 9 -28.63 -3.18 25.76
C ALA A 9 -28.10 -1.89 26.42
N GLU A 10 -27.51 -0.99 25.65
CA GLU A 10 -26.98 0.28 26.15
C GLU A 10 -28.15 1.12 26.67
N LYS A 11 -28.11 1.39 27.96
CA LYS A 11 -29.22 2.04 28.66
C LYS A 11 -29.35 3.56 28.42
N ASN A 12 -28.31 4.21 27.81
CA ASN A 12 -28.26 5.65 27.55
C ASN A 12 -27.57 6.00 26.23
N VAL A 13 -28.07 7.03 25.53
CA VAL A 13 -27.50 7.55 24.27
C VAL A 13 -26.04 7.96 24.42
N LEU A 14 -25.65 8.55 25.57
CA LEU A 14 -24.24 8.91 25.87
C LEU A 14 -23.34 7.69 25.98
N SER A 15 -23.81 6.58 26.55
CA SER A 15 -23.07 5.32 26.58
C SER A 15 -22.89 4.74 25.18
N ALA A 16 -23.92 4.86 24.33
CA ALA A 16 -23.85 4.42 22.93
C ALA A 16 -22.85 5.25 22.11
N ILE A 17 -22.81 6.57 22.29
CA ILE A 17 -21.82 7.44 21.64
C ILE A 17 -20.43 7.08 22.10
N GLY A 18 -20.20 6.86 23.40
CA GLY A 18 -18.89 6.45 23.92
C GLY A 18 -18.44 5.07 23.41
N SER A 19 -19.36 4.11 23.26
CA SER A 19 -19.04 2.79 22.70
C SER A 19 -18.72 2.86 21.21
N ASN A 20 -19.37 3.76 20.47
CA ASN A 20 -19.13 3.99 19.05
C ASN A 20 -17.84 4.75 18.75
N PHE A 21 -17.24 5.44 19.75
CA PHE A 21 -15.99 6.16 19.57
C PHE A 21 -14.90 5.22 19.03
N LEU A 22 -14.30 5.57 17.89
CA LEU A 22 -13.32 4.75 17.14
C LEU A 22 -13.77 3.29 16.89
N GLY A 23 -15.06 3.05 16.81
CA GLY A 23 -15.66 1.79 16.40
C GLY A 23 -15.14 0.57 17.16
N ARG A 24 -14.58 -0.43 16.43
CA ARG A 24 -14.08 -1.69 16.99
C ARG A 24 -12.67 -1.65 17.54
N ALA A 25 -12.03 -0.47 17.61
CA ALA A 25 -10.70 -0.33 18.18
C ALA A 25 -10.66 -0.81 19.65
N PRO A 26 -9.54 -1.43 20.09
CA PRO A 26 -9.39 -1.91 21.47
C PRO A 26 -9.52 -0.76 22.48
N ARG A 27 -9.98 -1.07 23.69
CA ARG A 27 -10.20 -0.06 24.75
C ARG A 27 -8.93 0.75 25.06
N TRP A 28 -7.77 0.09 25.11
CA TRP A 28 -6.51 0.78 25.38
C TRP A 28 -6.20 1.86 24.33
N TYR A 29 -6.48 1.59 23.03
CA TYR A 29 -6.27 2.56 21.95
C TYR A 29 -7.22 3.75 22.06
N LYS A 30 -8.51 3.51 22.40
CA LYS A 30 -9.47 4.56 22.64
C LYS A 30 -9.04 5.49 23.78
N ILE A 31 -8.55 4.91 24.88
CA ILE A 31 -8.02 5.66 26.03
C ILE A 31 -6.79 6.46 25.61
N LEU A 32 -5.89 5.86 24.82
CA LEU A 32 -4.70 6.53 24.31
C LEU A 32 -5.05 7.80 23.53
N ILE A 33 -5.97 7.72 22.57
CA ILE A 33 -6.41 8.88 21.78
C ILE A 33 -7.09 9.94 22.66
N ILE A 34 -7.97 9.53 23.58
CA ILE A 34 -8.60 10.47 24.53
C ILE A 34 -7.52 11.16 25.40
N SER A 35 -6.49 10.41 25.83
CA SER A 35 -5.39 11.00 26.62
C SER A 35 -4.63 12.06 25.82
N TYR A 36 -4.37 11.82 24.53
CA TYR A 36 -3.75 12.78 23.64
C TYR A 36 -4.58 14.06 23.54
N LEU A 37 -5.87 13.94 23.26
CA LEU A 37 -6.80 15.08 23.16
C LEU A 37 -6.94 15.87 24.47
N ILE A 38 -6.61 15.31 25.63
CA ILE A 38 -6.60 16.03 26.92
C ILE A 38 -5.23 16.69 27.17
N ILE A 39 -4.16 16.01 26.79
CA ILE A 39 -2.78 16.46 27.05
C ILE A 39 -2.39 17.64 26.16
N ASN A 40 -2.77 17.62 24.89
CA ASN A 40 -2.38 18.64 23.91
C ASN A 40 -2.76 20.07 24.29
N PRO A 41 -4.02 20.38 24.69
CA PRO A 41 -4.39 21.73 25.10
C PRO A 41 -3.58 22.20 26.34
N ILE A 42 -3.32 21.30 27.28
CA ILE A 42 -2.55 21.60 28.49
C ILE A 42 -1.09 21.92 28.12
N LEU A 43 -0.48 21.07 27.29
CA LEU A 43 0.90 21.30 26.84
C LEU A 43 1.03 22.56 26.01
N PHE A 44 0.06 22.84 25.14
CA PHE A 44 0.07 24.03 24.31
C PHE A 44 -0.02 25.31 25.14
N ALA A 45 -0.82 25.33 26.21
CA ALA A 45 -0.91 26.45 27.13
C ALA A 45 0.39 26.68 27.91
N ILE A 46 1.20 25.63 28.17
CA ILE A 46 2.48 25.71 28.90
C ILE A 46 3.63 26.04 27.95
N ASN A 47 3.76 25.32 26.86
CA ASN A 47 4.86 25.47 25.90
C ASN A 47 4.42 24.99 24.49
N PRO A 48 4.09 25.94 23.59
CA PRO A 48 3.64 25.62 22.22
C PRO A 48 4.64 24.78 21.40
N PHE A 49 5.95 25.04 21.58
CA PHE A 49 6.99 24.29 20.87
C PHE A 49 7.03 22.81 21.27
N VAL A 50 6.96 22.53 22.59
CA VAL A 50 6.90 21.15 23.11
C VAL A 50 5.60 20.46 22.66
N ALA A 51 4.47 21.17 22.74
CA ALA A 51 3.18 20.64 22.29
C ALA A 51 3.20 20.24 20.81
N GLY A 52 3.85 21.02 19.95
CA GLY A 52 4.00 20.67 18.52
C GLY A 52 4.80 19.37 18.30
N TRP A 53 5.90 19.16 19.04
CA TRP A 53 6.66 17.91 18.98
C TRP A 53 5.86 16.71 19.51
N VAL A 54 5.10 16.89 20.58
CA VAL A 54 4.24 15.85 21.15
C VAL A 54 3.13 15.48 20.16
N LEU A 55 2.42 16.47 19.61
CA LEU A 55 1.40 16.23 18.58
C LEU A 55 1.94 15.46 17.37
N MET A 56 3.14 15.83 16.89
CA MET A 56 3.80 15.11 15.80
C MET A 56 4.07 13.63 16.17
N ALA A 57 4.59 13.38 17.36
CA ALA A 57 4.85 12.02 17.86
C ALA A 57 3.54 11.21 18.02
N GLU A 58 2.50 11.85 18.53
CA GLU A 58 1.15 11.25 18.64
C GLU A 58 0.57 10.89 17.29
N PHE A 59 0.67 11.79 16.30
CA PHE A 59 0.22 11.50 14.94
C PHE A 59 1.02 10.33 14.34
N ILE A 60 2.35 10.31 14.47
CA ILE A 60 3.19 9.17 14.05
C ILE A 60 2.75 7.89 14.74
N SER A 61 2.37 7.94 16.03
CA SER A 61 1.86 6.76 16.74
C SER A 61 0.56 6.22 16.14
N THR A 62 -0.34 7.10 15.66
CA THR A 62 -1.57 6.67 14.96
C THR A 62 -1.26 5.95 13.66
N LEU A 63 -0.23 6.41 12.92
CA LEU A 63 0.23 5.75 11.70
C LEU A 63 0.89 4.39 12.00
N ALA A 64 1.74 4.32 13.02
CA ALA A 64 2.38 3.08 13.45
C ALA A 64 1.37 2.01 13.91
N LEU A 65 0.24 2.44 14.46
CA LEU A 65 -0.85 1.59 14.92
C LEU A 65 -1.98 1.41 13.88
N ALA A 66 -1.72 1.66 12.61
CA ALA A 66 -2.70 1.57 11.52
C ALA A 66 -3.40 0.20 11.42
N LEU A 67 -2.72 -0.89 11.81
CA LEU A 67 -3.32 -2.24 11.88
C LEU A 67 -4.31 -2.41 13.04
N VAL A 68 -4.25 -1.55 14.04
CA VAL A 68 -5.17 -1.55 15.20
C VAL A 68 -6.41 -0.73 14.89
N CYS A 69 -6.22 0.44 14.32
CA CYS A 69 -7.27 1.36 13.89
C CYS A 69 -6.77 2.15 12.70
N TYR A 70 -7.58 2.25 11.64
CA TYR A 70 -7.22 3.09 10.50
C TYR A 70 -6.95 4.53 10.96
N PRO A 71 -5.81 5.16 10.56
CA PRO A 71 -5.34 6.38 11.19
C PRO A 71 -6.15 7.64 10.87
N LEU A 72 -7.00 7.63 9.84
CA LEU A 72 -7.79 8.81 9.45
C LEU A 72 -8.70 9.34 10.57
N PRO A 73 -9.51 8.53 11.29
CA PRO A 73 -10.32 9.06 12.38
C PRO A 73 -9.49 9.56 13.57
N SER A 74 -8.49 8.79 14.00
CA SER A 74 -7.68 9.16 15.18
C SER A 74 -6.74 10.34 14.90
N GLY A 75 -5.98 10.27 13.79
CA GLY A 75 -5.13 11.37 13.34
C GLY A 75 -5.91 12.62 12.96
N GLY A 76 -7.12 12.43 12.37
CA GLY A 76 -8.03 13.53 12.05
C GLY A 76 -8.53 14.28 13.28
N LEU A 77 -8.81 13.58 14.39
CA LEU A 77 -9.18 14.22 15.66
C LEU A 77 -8.03 15.09 16.20
N LEU A 78 -6.78 14.60 16.14
CA LEU A 78 -5.60 15.38 16.54
C LEU A 78 -5.41 16.61 15.66
N ALA A 79 -5.63 16.47 14.35
CA ALA A 79 -5.54 17.58 13.40
C ALA A 79 -6.62 18.64 13.65
N ILE A 80 -7.87 18.22 13.89
CA ILE A 80 -8.97 19.13 14.25
C ILE A 80 -8.66 19.85 15.56
N GLU A 81 -8.21 19.12 16.57
CA GLU A 81 -7.81 19.69 17.86
C GLU A 81 -6.72 20.76 17.69
N ALA A 82 -5.67 20.47 16.90
CA ALA A 82 -4.57 21.41 16.66
C ALA A 82 -5.06 22.76 16.10
N VAL A 83 -6.06 22.73 15.20
CA VAL A 83 -6.70 23.94 14.67
C VAL A 83 -7.55 24.63 15.75
N VAL A 84 -8.35 23.87 16.50
CA VAL A 84 -9.26 24.41 17.52
C VAL A 84 -8.51 25.11 18.66
N ILE A 85 -7.39 24.52 19.10
CA ILE A 85 -6.60 25.12 20.19
C ILE A 85 -5.60 26.20 19.69
N GLY A 86 -5.52 26.42 18.38
CA GLY A 86 -4.69 27.48 17.78
C GLY A 86 -3.22 27.12 17.58
N MET A 87 -2.84 25.85 17.50
CA MET A 87 -1.50 25.43 17.09
C MET A 87 -1.21 25.80 15.64
N THR A 88 -2.21 25.83 14.80
CA THR A 88 -2.23 26.34 13.43
C THR A 88 -3.59 26.92 13.11
N SER A 89 -3.74 27.58 11.97
CA SER A 89 -5.02 28.11 11.49
C SER A 89 -5.60 27.29 10.34
N ALA A 90 -6.92 27.29 10.21
CA ALA A 90 -7.59 26.65 9.08
C ALA A 90 -7.14 27.24 7.74
N GLU A 91 -6.78 28.54 7.68
CA GLU A 91 -6.27 29.21 6.50
C GLU A 91 -4.89 28.68 6.10
N HIS A 92 -3.96 28.49 7.07
CA HIS A 92 -2.64 27.91 6.81
C HIS A 92 -2.77 26.46 6.33
N VAL A 93 -3.64 25.66 6.95
CA VAL A 93 -3.93 24.29 6.48
C VAL A 93 -4.42 24.29 5.03
N TYR A 94 -5.37 25.21 4.70
CA TYR A 94 -5.88 25.35 3.35
C TYR A 94 -4.77 25.71 2.34
N HIS A 95 -3.88 26.64 2.68
CA HIS A 95 -2.73 26.99 1.84
C HIS A 95 -1.81 25.77 1.61
N HIS A 96 -1.49 24.98 2.66
CA HIS A 96 -0.69 23.77 2.48
C HIS A 96 -1.37 22.73 1.57
N VAL A 97 -2.70 22.60 1.65
CA VAL A 97 -3.47 21.72 0.74
C VAL A 97 -3.40 22.22 -0.71
N VAL A 98 -3.63 23.50 -0.93
CA VAL A 98 -3.59 24.11 -2.26
C VAL A 98 -2.18 24.02 -2.86
N ASP A 99 -1.17 24.32 -2.08
CA ASP A 99 0.23 24.23 -2.51
C ASP A 99 0.62 22.82 -2.92
N ASN A 100 0.03 21.80 -2.29
CA ASN A 100 0.30 20.39 -2.57
C ASN A 100 -0.82 19.71 -3.37
N PHE A 101 -1.69 20.46 -4.03
CA PHE A 101 -2.77 19.94 -4.85
C PHE A 101 -2.30 18.95 -5.94
N PRO A 102 -1.15 19.14 -6.63
CA PRO A 102 -0.65 18.13 -7.57
C PRO A 102 -0.39 16.75 -6.93
N VAL A 103 0.01 16.70 -5.65
CA VAL A 103 0.19 15.44 -4.92
C VAL A 103 -1.14 14.74 -4.68
N LEU A 104 -2.18 15.51 -4.36
CA LEU A 104 -3.54 14.96 -4.19
C LEU A 104 -4.09 14.41 -5.50
N LEU A 105 -3.89 15.13 -6.61
CA LEU A 105 -4.28 14.66 -7.95
C LEU A 105 -3.53 13.39 -8.36
N LEU A 106 -2.22 13.31 -8.04
CA LEU A 106 -1.44 12.09 -8.26
C LEU A 106 -2.09 10.92 -7.52
N LEU A 107 -2.33 11.03 -6.22
CA LEU A 107 -2.92 9.95 -5.43
C LEU A 107 -4.31 9.55 -5.93
N MET A 108 -5.14 10.52 -6.29
CA MET A 108 -6.49 10.24 -6.77
C MET A 108 -6.49 9.54 -8.13
N PHE A 109 -5.78 10.10 -9.12
CA PHE A 109 -5.90 9.63 -10.49
C PHE A 109 -4.86 8.56 -10.86
N MET A 110 -3.65 8.62 -10.30
CA MET A 110 -2.64 7.61 -10.60
C MET A 110 -3.03 6.25 -10.00
N VAL A 111 -3.41 6.24 -8.71
CA VAL A 111 -3.85 4.98 -8.04
C VAL A 111 -5.09 4.40 -8.73
N ALA A 112 -6.09 5.26 -9.05
CA ALA A 112 -7.26 4.81 -9.80
C ALA A 112 -6.89 4.33 -11.22
N GLY A 113 -5.95 4.98 -11.91
CA GLY A 113 -5.46 4.58 -13.22
C GLY A 113 -4.82 3.18 -13.21
N ILE A 114 -4.03 2.92 -12.18
CA ILE A 114 -3.36 1.63 -11.99
C ILE A 114 -4.36 0.52 -11.66
N PHE A 115 -5.44 0.82 -10.94
CA PHE A 115 -6.51 -0.12 -10.66
C PHE A 115 -7.04 -0.76 -11.96
N PHE A 116 -7.19 0.01 -13.02
CA PHE A 116 -7.65 -0.48 -14.32
C PHE A 116 -6.59 -1.32 -15.08
N MET A 117 -5.32 -1.31 -14.64
CA MET A 117 -4.25 -2.15 -15.19
C MET A 117 -4.01 -3.42 -14.37
N LYS A 118 -4.80 -3.66 -13.34
CA LYS A 118 -4.66 -4.75 -12.37
C LYS A 118 -4.71 -6.13 -13.03
N GLU A 119 -5.53 -6.32 -14.05
CA GLU A 119 -5.68 -7.62 -14.73
C GLU A 119 -4.39 -8.05 -15.44
N LEU A 120 -3.73 -7.13 -16.14
CA LEU A 120 -2.41 -7.38 -16.75
C LEU A 120 -1.36 -7.73 -15.69
N LEU A 121 -1.32 -6.99 -14.58
CA LEU A 121 -0.37 -7.27 -13.49
C LEU A 121 -0.63 -8.66 -12.89
N LEU A 122 -1.88 -9.01 -12.63
CA LEU A 122 -2.29 -10.34 -12.17
C LEU A 122 -1.82 -11.43 -13.15
N PHE A 123 -2.02 -11.23 -14.44
CA PHE A 123 -1.56 -12.15 -15.48
C PHE A 123 -0.04 -12.33 -15.47
N ILE A 124 0.73 -11.24 -15.40
CA ILE A 124 2.19 -11.29 -15.39
C ILE A 124 2.70 -12.06 -14.17
N PHE A 125 2.27 -11.70 -12.95
CA PHE A 125 2.72 -12.37 -11.72
C PHE A 125 2.29 -13.84 -11.68
N THR A 126 1.10 -14.15 -12.17
CA THR A 126 0.60 -15.53 -12.32
C THR A 126 1.52 -16.38 -13.21
N ARG A 127 1.85 -15.87 -14.39
CA ARG A 127 2.74 -16.56 -15.33
C ARG A 127 4.12 -16.78 -14.76
N LEU A 128 4.69 -15.77 -14.11
CA LEU A 128 6.02 -15.87 -13.51
C LEU A 128 6.06 -16.90 -12.39
N LEU A 129 5.06 -16.93 -11.51
CA LEU A 129 5.00 -17.85 -10.39
C LEU A 129 5.01 -19.32 -10.83
N VAL A 130 4.34 -19.64 -11.93
CA VAL A 130 4.25 -21.01 -12.44
C VAL A 130 5.44 -21.36 -13.35
N SER A 131 5.93 -20.42 -14.16
CA SER A 131 6.97 -20.69 -15.16
C SER A 131 8.38 -20.82 -14.58
N VAL A 132 8.69 -20.07 -13.49
CA VAL A 132 10.03 -20.04 -12.90
C VAL A 132 10.16 -21.09 -11.81
N ARG A 133 11.03 -22.09 -12.05
CA ARG A 133 11.26 -23.20 -11.10
C ARG A 133 12.21 -22.87 -9.95
N SER A 134 13.22 -22.05 -10.21
CA SER A 134 14.19 -21.66 -9.19
C SER A 134 13.57 -20.68 -8.21
N LYS A 135 13.52 -21.05 -6.92
CA LYS A 135 12.99 -20.20 -5.85
C LYS A 135 13.76 -18.87 -5.73
N ILE A 136 15.11 -18.94 -5.79
CA ILE A 136 15.96 -17.75 -5.69
C ILE A 136 15.69 -16.80 -6.86
N LEU A 137 15.66 -17.34 -8.09
CA LEU A 137 15.36 -16.54 -9.27
C LEU A 137 13.96 -15.94 -9.21
N LEU A 138 12.95 -16.73 -8.78
CA LEU A 138 11.59 -16.25 -8.63
C LEU A 138 11.50 -15.13 -7.59
N SER A 139 12.17 -15.28 -6.44
CA SER A 139 12.24 -14.24 -5.39
C SER A 139 12.91 -12.97 -5.89
N LEU A 140 13.99 -13.07 -6.65
CA LEU A 140 14.65 -11.94 -7.31
C LEU A 140 13.73 -11.25 -8.32
N ILE A 141 13.03 -12.03 -9.16
CA ILE A 141 12.09 -11.48 -10.14
C ILE A 141 10.94 -10.74 -9.44
N PHE A 142 10.37 -11.31 -8.37
CA PHE A 142 9.30 -10.66 -7.63
C PHE A 142 9.77 -9.38 -6.94
N CYS A 143 10.98 -9.39 -6.35
CA CYS A 143 11.58 -8.19 -5.77
C CYS A 143 11.86 -7.12 -6.84
N PHE A 144 12.48 -7.50 -7.95
CA PHE A 144 12.80 -6.60 -9.06
C PHE A 144 11.56 -6.01 -9.72
N LEU A 145 10.55 -6.85 -10.04
CA LEU A 145 9.31 -6.38 -10.64
C LEU A 145 8.52 -5.52 -9.66
N GLY A 146 8.49 -5.89 -8.38
CA GLY A 146 7.92 -5.03 -7.34
C GLY A 146 8.55 -3.66 -7.35
N ALA A 147 9.88 -3.59 -7.41
CA ALA A 147 10.61 -2.33 -7.49
C ALA A 147 10.37 -1.58 -8.80
N PHE A 148 10.47 -2.26 -9.93
CA PHE A 148 10.23 -1.64 -11.24
C PHE A 148 8.82 -1.05 -11.34
N LEU A 149 7.81 -1.82 -10.96
CA LEU A 149 6.43 -1.35 -10.99
C LEU A 149 6.23 -0.19 -10.01
N SER A 150 6.72 -0.30 -8.78
CA SER A 150 6.57 0.74 -7.76
C SER A 150 7.32 2.04 -8.06
N ALA A 151 8.32 2.00 -8.94
CA ALA A 151 8.96 3.21 -9.43
C ALA A 151 8.04 4.09 -10.30
N PHE A 152 6.98 3.52 -10.87
CA PHE A 152 6.00 4.22 -11.71
C PHE A 152 4.57 4.14 -11.19
N LEU A 153 4.32 3.14 -10.33
CA LEU A 153 3.03 2.84 -9.76
C LEU A 153 3.12 2.95 -8.24
N ASP A 154 1.99 3.14 -7.58
CA ASP A 154 1.96 3.14 -6.12
C ASP A 154 2.34 1.78 -5.52
N ALA A 155 3.18 1.80 -4.48
CA ALA A 155 3.66 0.61 -3.79
C ALA A 155 2.54 -0.25 -3.17
N LEU A 156 1.47 0.39 -2.68
CA LEU A 156 0.33 -0.31 -2.09
C LEU A 156 -0.41 -1.13 -3.13
N THR A 157 -0.65 -0.57 -4.31
CA THR A 157 -1.34 -1.26 -5.42
C THR A 157 -0.54 -2.45 -5.90
N VAL A 158 0.77 -2.30 -6.13
CA VAL A 158 1.63 -3.43 -6.54
C VAL A 158 1.63 -4.54 -5.48
N THR A 159 1.73 -4.18 -4.21
CA THR A 159 1.67 -5.13 -3.10
C THR A 159 0.31 -5.84 -3.03
N ALA A 160 -0.80 -5.11 -3.20
CA ALA A 160 -2.15 -5.68 -3.21
C ALA A 160 -2.35 -6.69 -4.35
N VAL A 161 -1.81 -6.41 -5.54
CA VAL A 161 -1.81 -7.35 -6.67
C VAL A 161 -1.06 -8.63 -6.32
N VAL A 162 0.14 -8.53 -5.78
CA VAL A 162 0.95 -9.72 -5.37
C VAL A 162 0.22 -10.54 -4.31
N ILE A 163 -0.40 -9.89 -3.32
CA ILE A 163 -1.21 -10.56 -2.29
C ILE A 163 -2.41 -11.27 -2.94
N THR A 164 -3.10 -10.63 -3.88
CA THR A 164 -4.26 -11.21 -4.59
C THR A 164 -3.84 -12.45 -5.38
N VAL A 165 -2.71 -12.42 -6.09
CA VAL A 165 -2.15 -13.57 -6.80
C VAL A 165 -1.84 -14.70 -5.81
N ALA A 166 -1.13 -14.40 -4.72
CA ALA A 166 -0.77 -15.40 -3.72
C ALA A 166 -2.02 -16.05 -3.08
N TYR A 167 -3.01 -15.22 -2.73
CA TYR A 167 -4.26 -15.70 -2.16
C TYR A 167 -5.09 -16.55 -3.15
N GLY A 168 -5.13 -16.14 -4.41
CA GLY A 168 -5.78 -16.89 -5.48
C GLY A 168 -5.16 -18.27 -5.67
N PHE A 169 -3.85 -18.37 -5.80
CA PHE A 169 -3.15 -19.64 -5.93
C PHE A 169 -3.29 -20.54 -4.71
N TYR A 170 -3.20 -19.95 -3.52
CA TYR A 170 -3.47 -20.70 -2.29
C TYR A 170 -4.88 -21.31 -2.32
N GLY A 171 -5.88 -20.52 -2.72
CA GLY A 171 -7.27 -20.97 -2.84
C GLY A 171 -7.47 -22.11 -3.84
N ILE A 172 -6.77 -22.07 -4.97
CA ILE A 172 -6.82 -23.15 -6.00
C ILE A 172 -6.33 -24.47 -5.39
N TYR A 173 -5.15 -24.46 -4.76
CA TYR A 173 -4.61 -25.69 -4.18
C TYR A 173 -5.40 -26.14 -2.95
N HIS A 174 -5.83 -25.23 -2.09
CA HIS A 174 -6.67 -25.54 -0.94
C HIS A 174 -7.99 -26.22 -1.35
N LYS A 175 -8.65 -25.72 -2.40
CA LYS A 175 -9.85 -26.33 -2.94
C LYS A 175 -9.57 -27.74 -3.51
N TYR A 176 -8.43 -27.91 -4.20
CA TYR A 176 -8.02 -29.21 -4.74
C TYR A 176 -7.78 -30.22 -3.59
N ALA A 177 -7.02 -29.84 -2.55
CA ALA A 177 -6.74 -30.67 -1.40
C ALA A 177 -8.02 -31.02 -0.60
N SER A 178 -8.91 -30.04 -0.42
CA SER A 178 -10.20 -30.25 0.29
C SER A 178 -11.16 -31.18 -0.45
N ASN A 179 -11.13 -31.23 -1.79
CA ASN A 179 -12.00 -32.09 -2.59
C ASN A 179 -11.52 -33.54 -2.63
N LYS A 180 -10.26 -33.82 -2.23
CA LYS A 180 -9.76 -35.19 -2.06
C LYS A 180 -10.14 -35.82 -0.73
N GLY A 181 -10.35 -35.04 0.31
CA GLY A 181 -10.71 -35.50 1.65
C GLY A 181 -12.21 -35.81 1.79
N ASP A 182 -12.55 -36.53 2.84
CA ASP A 182 -13.94 -36.96 3.13
C ASP A 182 -14.87 -35.79 3.52
N ARG A 183 -14.34 -34.60 3.75
CA ARG A 183 -15.10 -33.38 4.13
C ARG A 183 -14.69 -32.19 3.30
N GLN A 184 -15.64 -31.59 2.59
CA GLN A 184 -15.43 -30.30 1.94
C GLN A 184 -15.16 -29.21 2.98
N ALA A 185 -14.00 -28.54 2.89
CA ALA A 185 -13.70 -27.39 3.73
C ALA A 185 -14.71 -26.26 3.49
N LYS A 186 -15.30 -25.74 4.57
CA LYS A 186 -16.30 -24.65 4.51
C LYS A 186 -15.68 -23.30 4.18
N SER A 187 -14.36 -23.16 4.30
CA SER A 187 -13.65 -21.90 4.12
C SER A 187 -12.18 -22.18 3.81
N ILE A 188 -11.52 -21.29 3.08
CA ILE A 188 -10.07 -21.31 2.78
C ILE A 188 -9.18 -21.25 4.05
N LYS A 189 -9.77 -20.98 5.20
CA LYS A 189 -9.12 -20.97 6.53
C LYS A 189 -9.33 -22.26 7.33
N ASP A 190 -10.11 -23.20 6.78
CA ASP A 190 -10.49 -24.43 7.44
C ASP A 190 -9.70 -25.58 6.81
N ASP A 191 -8.70 -26.06 7.53
CA ASP A 191 -7.88 -27.20 7.13
C ASP A 191 -8.40 -28.53 7.72
N ASP A 192 -9.57 -28.51 8.38
CA ASP A 192 -10.18 -29.71 8.96
C ASP A 192 -10.69 -30.62 7.83
N GLY A 193 -10.21 -31.87 7.83
CA GLY A 193 -10.57 -32.88 6.82
C GLY A 193 -9.63 -32.96 5.61
N ILE A 194 -8.55 -32.19 5.58
CA ILE A 194 -7.49 -32.33 4.58
C ILE A 194 -6.50 -33.42 5.04
N ASP A 195 -6.14 -34.33 4.15
CA ASP A 195 -5.17 -35.39 4.41
C ASP A 195 -3.82 -34.83 4.88
N GLU A 196 -3.11 -35.57 5.70
CA GLU A 196 -1.86 -35.13 6.36
C GLU A 196 -0.78 -34.69 5.34
N ILE A 197 -0.65 -35.41 4.23
CA ILE A 197 0.30 -35.10 3.16
C ILE A 197 -0.08 -33.78 2.48
N ASP A 198 -1.34 -33.59 2.10
CA ASP A 198 -1.80 -32.36 1.45
C ASP A 198 -1.76 -31.18 2.45
N ARG A 199 -1.88 -31.42 3.75
CA ARG A 199 -1.72 -30.41 4.81
C ARG A 199 -0.27 -29.93 4.96
N GLU A 200 0.71 -30.86 4.85
CA GLU A 200 2.12 -30.49 4.84
C GLU A 200 2.47 -29.66 3.59
N ASP A 201 1.99 -30.07 2.41
CA ASP A 201 2.14 -29.32 1.18
C ASP A 201 1.52 -27.91 1.29
N LEU A 202 0.34 -27.78 1.89
CA LEU A 202 -0.31 -26.49 2.17
C LEU A 202 0.54 -25.59 3.08
N ASN A 203 1.12 -26.13 4.13
CA ASN A 203 1.97 -25.36 5.05
C ASN A 203 3.25 -24.88 4.38
N ASN A 204 3.90 -25.75 3.60
CA ASN A 204 5.08 -25.39 2.82
C ASN A 204 4.73 -24.33 1.76
N PHE A 205 3.58 -24.48 1.12
CA PHE A 205 3.11 -23.52 0.13
C PHE A 205 2.76 -22.15 0.74
N ARG A 206 2.13 -22.11 1.94
CA ARG A 206 1.93 -20.87 2.69
C ARG A 206 3.26 -20.14 2.97
N GLY A 207 4.26 -20.91 3.46
CA GLY A 207 5.60 -20.36 3.70
C GLY A 207 6.25 -19.81 2.43
N PHE A 208 6.13 -20.54 1.33
CA PHE A 208 6.62 -20.13 0.01
C PHE A 208 5.96 -18.83 -0.48
N LEU A 209 4.62 -18.75 -0.46
CA LEU A 209 3.88 -17.54 -0.88
C LEU A 209 4.19 -16.34 0.02
N ARG A 210 4.24 -16.54 1.34
CA ARG A 210 4.64 -15.50 2.29
C ARG A 210 6.01 -14.92 1.92
N ASN A 211 7.00 -15.77 1.63
CA ASN A 211 8.35 -15.32 1.27
C ASN A 211 8.33 -14.48 -0.02
N LEU A 212 7.57 -14.91 -1.04
CA LEU A 212 7.43 -14.13 -2.28
C LEU A 212 6.77 -12.76 -2.04
N MET A 213 5.68 -12.73 -1.26
CA MET A 213 5.02 -11.47 -0.90
C MET A 213 5.96 -10.52 -0.15
N MET A 214 6.78 -11.05 0.77
CA MET A 214 7.75 -10.23 1.51
C MET A 214 8.84 -9.68 0.59
N HIS A 215 9.37 -10.48 -0.35
CA HIS A 215 10.34 -9.99 -1.34
C HIS A 215 9.76 -8.93 -2.28
N ALA A 216 8.51 -9.13 -2.74
CA ALA A 216 7.82 -8.13 -3.54
C ALA A 216 7.60 -6.84 -2.75
N ALA A 217 7.15 -6.91 -1.48
CA ALA A 217 6.94 -5.75 -0.63
C ALA A 217 8.25 -4.98 -0.35
N VAL A 218 9.36 -5.67 -0.11
CA VAL A 218 10.68 -5.02 -0.02
C VAL A 218 11.04 -4.36 -1.35
N GLY A 219 10.79 -5.06 -2.47
CA GLY A 219 11.00 -4.51 -3.81
C GLY A 219 10.21 -3.22 -4.03
N THR A 220 8.92 -3.19 -3.68
CA THR A 220 8.10 -1.97 -3.85
C THR A 220 8.64 -0.79 -3.06
N ALA A 221 9.09 -0.99 -1.82
CA ALA A 221 9.70 0.07 -1.02
C ALA A 221 11.00 0.59 -1.64
N LEU A 222 11.85 -0.31 -2.16
CA LEU A 222 13.09 0.05 -2.83
C LEU A 222 12.85 0.81 -4.15
N GLY A 223 11.85 0.38 -4.91
CA GLY A 223 11.48 0.99 -6.19
C GLY A 223 10.80 2.35 -6.00
N GLY A 224 9.92 2.46 -5.03
CA GLY A 224 9.24 3.72 -4.69
C GLY A 224 10.21 4.85 -4.37
N ALA A 225 11.34 4.55 -3.75
CA ALA A 225 12.38 5.54 -3.45
C ALA A 225 13.19 6.02 -4.67
N LEU A 226 13.07 5.36 -5.84
CA LEU A 226 13.88 5.67 -7.02
C LEU A 226 13.35 6.87 -7.83
N THR A 227 12.05 7.10 -7.83
CA THR A 227 11.43 8.08 -8.73
C THR A 227 10.52 9.06 -8.01
N LEU A 228 10.24 10.16 -8.69
CA LEU A 228 9.39 11.24 -8.20
C LEU A 228 7.96 10.76 -7.87
N VAL A 229 7.43 9.79 -8.60
CA VAL A 229 6.03 9.32 -8.49
C VAL A 229 5.87 8.03 -7.70
N GLY A 230 6.98 7.35 -7.36
CA GLY A 230 6.93 6.08 -6.66
C GLY A 230 6.38 6.18 -5.23
N GLU A 231 6.52 7.36 -4.62
CA GLU A 231 5.99 7.64 -3.27
C GLU A 231 5.51 9.09 -3.18
N PRO A 232 4.40 9.39 -2.48
CA PRO A 232 3.85 10.74 -2.38
C PRO A 232 4.80 11.78 -1.81
N GLN A 233 5.65 11.40 -0.85
CA GLN A 233 6.65 12.28 -0.25
C GLN A 233 7.72 12.73 -1.26
N ASN A 234 8.05 11.91 -2.25
CA ASN A 234 9.02 12.25 -3.28
C ASN A 234 8.53 13.42 -4.13
N LEU A 235 7.23 13.48 -4.40
CA LEU A 235 6.62 14.57 -5.14
C LEU A 235 6.71 15.89 -4.36
N ILE A 236 6.52 15.86 -3.04
CA ILE A 236 6.68 17.02 -2.16
C ILE A 236 8.15 17.50 -2.19
N ILE A 237 9.10 16.56 -2.07
CA ILE A 237 10.54 16.85 -2.13
C ILE A 237 10.90 17.44 -3.50
N GLY A 238 10.49 16.80 -4.59
CA GLY A 238 10.76 17.27 -5.94
C GLY A 238 10.23 18.67 -6.19
N LYS A 239 9.00 18.96 -5.73
CA LYS A 239 8.41 20.30 -5.83
C LYS A 239 9.22 21.34 -5.04
N GLN A 240 9.62 21.05 -3.81
CA GLN A 240 10.41 21.96 -2.98
C GLN A 240 11.80 22.22 -3.56
N MET A 241 12.40 21.21 -4.20
CA MET A 241 13.71 21.31 -4.84
C MET A 241 13.65 21.84 -6.27
N GLY A 242 12.46 21.95 -6.87
CA GLY A 242 12.27 22.28 -8.27
C GLY A 242 12.76 21.19 -9.24
N TRP A 243 12.72 19.93 -8.81
CA TRP A 243 13.18 18.80 -9.61
C TRP A 243 12.03 18.17 -10.41
N ASP A 244 12.27 17.96 -11.70
CA ASP A 244 11.42 17.13 -12.54
C ASP A 244 11.68 15.62 -12.30
N PHE A 245 10.95 14.75 -13.00
CA PHE A 245 11.05 13.30 -12.85
C PHE A 245 12.49 12.77 -13.08
N ILE A 246 13.16 13.23 -14.13
CA ILE A 246 14.51 12.79 -14.49
C ILE A 246 15.54 13.36 -13.52
N GLN A 247 15.39 14.63 -13.14
CA GLN A 247 16.31 15.23 -12.19
C GLN A 247 16.19 14.62 -10.81
N PHE A 248 14.98 14.33 -10.32
CA PHE A 248 14.79 13.61 -9.07
C PHE A 248 15.53 12.26 -9.08
N PHE A 249 15.37 11.47 -10.16
CA PHE A 249 16.10 10.22 -10.29
C PHE A 249 17.61 10.43 -10.25
N LYS A 250 18.16 11.40 -10.96
CA LYS A 250 19.60 11.69 -10.99
C LYS A 250 20.15 12.07 -9.62
N GLU A 251 19.44 12.94 -8.90
CA GLU A 251 19.88 13.43 -7.59
C GLU A 251 19.77 12.36 -6.49
N CYS A 252 18.73 11.52 -6.54
CA CYS A 252 18.52 10.45 -5.56
C CYS A 252 19.29 9.16 -5.89
N SER A 253 19.63 8.89 -7.16
CA SER A 253 20.24 7.64 -7.60
C SER A 253 21.57 7.29 -6.93
N PRO A 254 22.47 8.23 -6.55
CA PRO A 254 23.68 7.89 -5.84
C PRO A 254 23.46 7.14 -4.52
N VAL A 255 22.29 7.32 -3.91
CA VAL A 255 21.88 6.62 -2.67
C VAL A 255 20.91 5.49 -2.98
N SER A 256 19.84 5.76 -3.72
CA SER A 256 18.74 4.81 -3.93
C SER A 256 19.14 3.61 -4.79
N VAL A 257 20.01 3.78 -5.80
CA VAL A 257 20.48 2.66 -6.64
C VAL A 257 21.37 1.67 -5.88
N PRO A 258 22.41 2.09 -5.13
CA PRO A 258 23.17 1.17 -4.28
C PRO A 258 22.30 0.44 -3.25
N VAL A 259 21.33 1.14 -2.61
CA VAL A 259 20.38 0.54 -1.66
C VAL A 259 19.50 -0.50 -2.35
N PHE A 260 19.03 -0.24 -3.58
CA PHE A 260 18.28 -1.20 -4.37
C PHE A 260 19.09 -2.49 -4.63
N PHE A 261 20.36 -2.38 -5.07
CA PHE A 261 21.21 -3.55 -5.26
C PHE A 261 21.50 -4.29 -3.95
N ALA A 262 21.73 -3.57 -2.85
CA ALA A 262 21.88 -4.17 -1.53
C ALA A 262 20.62 -4.95 -1.11
N GLY A 263 19.43 -4.44 -1.42
CA GLY A 263 18.16 -5.13 -1.21
C GLY A 263 18.03 -6.42 -2.03
N LEU A 264 18.43 -6.39 -3.32
CA LEU A 264 18.46 -7.61 -4.14
C LEU A 264 19.45 -8.66 -3.60
N VAL A 265 20.62 -8.23 -3.15
CA VAL A 265 21.60 -9.12 -2.51
C VAL A 265 21.01 -9.71 -1.22
N THR A 266 20.35 -8.90 -0.40
CA THR A 266 19.68 -9.37 0.83
C THR A 266 18.58 -10.39 0.51
N CYS A 267 17.82 -10.20 -0.57
CA CYS A 267 16.84 -11.16 -1.05
C CYS A 267 17.50 -12.52 -1.35
N VAL A 268 18.63 -12.54 -2.05
CA VAL A 268 19.38 -13.77 -2.33
C VAL A 268 19.91 -14.41 -1.05
N LEU A 269 20.53 -13.62 -0.18
CA LEU A 269 21.16 -14.14 1.05
C LEU A 269 20.10 -14.78 1.98
N THR A 270 18.94 -14.15 2.16
CA THR A 270 17.87 -14.71 3.00
C THR A 270 17.34 -16.04 2.48
N GLU A 271 17.23 -16.21 1.14
CA GLU A 271 16.79 -17.46 0.53
C GLU A 271 17.88 -18.54 0.57
N VAL A 272 19.14 -18.18 0.32
CA VAL A 272 20.28 -19.13 0.33
C VAL A 272 20.55 -19.65 1.74
N PHE A 273 20.61 -18.74 2.73
CA PHE A 273 20.89 -19.12 4.11
C PHE A 273 19.66 -19.59 4.89
N LYS A 274 18.46 -19.47 4.29
CA LYS A 274 17.17 -19.85 4.90
C LYS A 274 16.93 -19.25 6.30
N ILE A 275 17.38 -18.00 6.48
CA ILE A 275 17.23 -17.25 7.73
C ILE A 275 15.91 -16.48 7.78
N LEU A 276 15.49 -16.04 8.97
CA LEU A 276 14.30 -15.20 9.17
C LEU A 276 12.99 -15.82 8.63
N GLY A 277 12.93 -17.14 8.54
CA GLY A 277 11.75 -17.85 8.02
C GLY A 277 11.64 -17.91 6.50
N TYR A 278 12.74 -17.63 5.78
CA TYR A 278 12.85 -17.84 4.33
C TYR A 278 13.31 -19.26 3.98
N GLY A 279 13.33 -19.59 2.68
CA GLY A 279 13.82 -20.88 2.16
C GLY A 279 12.73 -21.92 1.93
N TYR A 280 11.45 -21.58 2.11
CA TYR A 280 10.34 -22.47 1.73
C TYR A 280 10.29 -22.63 0.21
N GLN A 281 10.06 -23.85 -0.26
CA GLN A 281 9.93 -24.16 -1.69
C GLN A 281 8.49 -24.52 -2.03
N MET A 282 8.11 -24.34 -3.29
CA MET A 282 6.81 -24.80 -3.78
C MET A 282 6.85 -26.33 -3.89
N PRO A 283 5.95 -27.07 -3.19
CA PRO A 283 5.83 -28.50 -3.34
C PRO A 283 5.48 -28.91 -4.78
N GLU A 284 6.00 -30.04 -5.24
CA GLU A 284 5.79 -30.51 -6.63
C GLU A 284 4.32 -30.82 -6.94
N ASN A 285 3.56 -31.32 -5.95
CA ASN A 285 2.13 -31.57 -6.11
C ASN A 285 1.36 -30.26 -6.32
N VAL A 286 1.70 -29.23 -5.53
CA VAL A 286 1.13 -27.88 -5.68
C VAL A 286 1.43 -27.33 -7.08
N ARG A 287 2.68 -27.44 -7.53
CA ARG A 287 3.12 -26.96 -8.84
C ARG A 287 2.31 -27.60 -9.97
N LYS A 288 2.13 -28.92 -9.97
CA LYS A 288 1.35 -29.65 -11.00
C LYS A 288 -0.09 -29.16 -11.08
N VAL A 289 -0.73 -28.94 -9.93
CA VAL A 289 -2.11 -28.43 -9.89
C VAL A 289 -2.19 -27.02 -10.45
N LEU A 290 -1.25 -26.14 -10.07
CA LEU A 290 -1.23 -24.77 -10.56
C LEU A 290 -0.88 -24.69 -12.06
N GLU A 291 0.07 -25.50 -12.55
CA GLU A 291 0.40 -25.57 -13.97
C GLU A 291 -0.82 -26.01 -14.81
N ALA A 292 -1.57 -27.02 -14.35
CA ALA A 292 -2.78 -27.48 -15.02
C ALA A 292 -3.85 -26.39 -15.07
N GLU A 293 -4.07 -25.65 -13.96
CA GLU A 293 -5.08 -24.58 -13.93
C GLU A 293 -4.69 -23.39 -14.80
N VAL A 294 -3.42 -22.96 -14.77
CA VAL A 294 -2.92 -21.87 -15.62
C VAL A 294 -2.98 -22.25 -17.09
N LYS A 295 -2.71 -23.52 -17.45
CA LYS A 295 -2.82 -24.01 -18.81
C LYS A 295 -4.27 -23.97 -19.27
N ARG A 296 -5.22 -24.48 -18.47
CA ARG A 296 -6.66 -24.43 -18.76
C ARG A 296 -7.13 -23.00 -18.99
N THR A 297 -6.84 -22.09 -18.07
CA THR A 297 -7.20 -20.67 -18.20
C THR A 297 -6.61 -20.03 -19.46
N SER A 298 -5.42 -20.48 -19.89
CA SER A 298 -4.76 -19.95 -21.09
C SER A 298 -5.37 -20.48 -22.39
N GLU A 299 -5.83 -21.73 -22.40
CA GLU A 299 -6.51 -22.34 -23.55
C GLU A 299 -7.92 -21.73 -23.76
N ASP A 300 -8.55 -21.31 -22.65
CA ASP A 300 -9.86 -20.66 -22.65
C ASP A 300 -9.81 -19.15 -22.95
N MET A 301 -8.59 -18.57 -23.11
CA MET A 301 -8.41 -17.13 -23.31
C MET A 301 -8.88 -16.69 -24.70
N ASP A 302 -9.86 -15.81 -24.72
CA ASP A 302 -10.41 -15.26 -25.98
C ASP A 302 -9.55 -14.08 -26.52
N VAL A 303 -9.73 -13.74 -27.79
CA VAL A 303 -9.04 -12.65 -28.49
C VAL A 303 -9.34 -11.30 -27.83
N LYS A 304 -10.51 -11.14 -27.22
CA LYS A 304 -10.92 -9.90 -26.54
C LYS A 304 -10.08 -9.68 -25.27
N THR A 305 -9.83 -10.72 -24.47
CA THR A 305 -8.96 -10.67 -23.30
C THR A 305 -7.51 -10.33 -23.68
N ILE A 306 -7.00 -10.92 -24.77
CA ILE A 306 -5.66 -10.56 -25.29
C ILE A 306 -5.62 -9.08 -25.69
N GLY A 307 -6.68 -8.59 -26.36
CA GLY A 307 -6.80 -7.18 -26.73
C GLY A 307 -6.77 -6.24 -25.51
N ARG A 308 -7.43 -6.62 -24.41
CA ARG A 308 -7.39 -5.87 -23.14
C ARG A 308 -5.97 -5.80 -22.58
N TYR A 309 -5.26 -6.93 -22.50
CA TYR A 309 -3.88 -6.93 -22.00
C TYR A 309 -2.93 -6.09 -22.85
N ILE A 310 -3.12 -6.09 -24.19
CA ILE A 310 -2.33 -5.23 -25.07
C ILE A 310 -2.64 -3.75 -24.82
N ALA A 311 -3.91 -3.37 -24.62
CA ALA A 311 -4.31 -2.01 -24.30
C ALA A 311 -3.72 -1.54 -22.95
N GLU A 312 -3.81 -2.39 -21.93
CA GLU A 312 -3.22 -2.10 -20.60
C GLU A 312 -1.68 -1.98 -20.68
N ALA A 313 -1.02 -2.86 -21.43
CA ALA A 313 0.44 -2.79 -21.63
C ALA A 313 0.85 -1.51 -22.39
N ALA A 314 0.10 -1.14 -23.45
CA ALA A 314 0.35 0.09 -24.20
C ALA A 314 0.16 1.34 -23.32
N ALA A 315 -0.88 1.35 -22.46
CA ALA A 315 -1.09 2.42 -21.49
C ALA A 315 0.05 2.50 -20.46
N GLY A 316 0.57 1.36 -19.98
CA GLY A 316 1.74 1.32 -19.09
C GLY A 316 3.01 1.87 -19.75
N VAL A 317 3.26 1.54 -21.01
CA VAL A 317 4.38 2.11 -21.78
C VAL A 317 4.19 3.62 -21.97
N PHE A 318 2.97 4.05 -22.31
CA PHE A 318 2.66 5.47 -22.42
C PHE A 318 2.87 6.20 -21.09
N LEU A 319 2.46 5.62 -19.97
CA LEU A 319 2.69 6.16 -18.63
C LEU A 319 4.17 6.47 -18.41
N ILE A 320 5.05 5.48 -18.65
CA ILE A 320 6.50 5.64 -18.47
C ILE A 320 7.05 6.75 -19.35
N ILE A 321 6.64 6.79 -20.61
CA ILE A 321 7.07 7.82 -21.57
C ILE A 321 6.57 9.21 -21.14
N ALA A 322 5.31 9.33 -20.75
CA ALA A 322 4.69 10.58 -20.34
C ALA A 322 5.37 11.19 -19.11
N LEU A 323 5.72 10.34 -18.13
CA LEU A 323 6.46 10.76 -16.93
C LEU A 323 7.91 11.15 -17.25
N ALA A 324 8.60 10.33 -18.06
CA ALA A 324 10.00 10.58 -18.42
C ALA A 324 10.18 11.85 -19.26
N LEU A 325 9.24 12.16 -20.16
CA LEU A 325 9.26 13.34 -21.01
C LEU A 325 8.54 14.55 -20.39
N HIS A 326 8.00 14.40 -19.18
CA HIS A 326 7.23 15.45 -18.48
C HIS A 326 6.14 16.06 -19.35
N LEU A 327 5.32 15.20 -20.02
CA LEU A 327 4.31 15.65 -20.98
C LEU A 327 3.18 16.44 -20.31
N ALA A 328 2.86 16.15 -19.06
CA ALA A 328 1.86 16.86 -18.25
C ALA A 328 2.15 16.64 -16.76
N GLU A 329 1.43 17.37 -15.91
CA GLU A 329 1.40 17.14 -14.47
C GLU A 329 1.01 15.70 -14.16
N VAL A 330 1.67 15.09 -13.18
CA VAL A 330 1.57 13.65 -12.89
C VAL A 330 0.13 13.18 -12.67
N GLY A 331 -0.68 13.97 -11.96
CA GLY A 331 -2.10 13.65 -11.76
C GLY A 331 -2.89 13.62 -13.07
N LEU A 332 -2.59 14.51 -14.03
CA LEU A 332 -3.24 14.54 -15.35
C LEU A 332 -2.78 13.36 -16.22
N VAL A 333 -1.53 12.92 -16.09
CA VAL A 333 -1.06 11.67 -16.71
C VAL A 333 -1.88 10.49 -16.18
N GLY A 334 -2.10 10.40 -14.86
CA GLY A 334 -2.96 9.37 -14.25
C GLY A 334 -4.39 9.39 -14.81
N LEU A 335 -5.00 10.57 -14.91
CA LEU A 335 -6.33 10.70 -15.52
C LEU A 335 -6.34 10.24 -16.99
N THR A 336 -5.28 10.56 -17.76
CA THR A 336 -5.14 10.12 -19.15
C THR A 336 -5.06 8.59 -19.22
N ILE A 337 -4.34 7.94 -18.30
CA ILE A 337 -4.30 6.47 -18.20
C ILE A 337 -5.69 5.90 -17.96
N ILE A 338 -6.47 6.45 -17.00
CA ILE A 338 -7.85 6.02 -16.77
C ILE A 338 -8.65 6.07 -18.06
N ILE A 339 -8.62 7.20 -18.78
CA ILE A 339 -9.38 7.39 -20.01
C ILE A 339 -8.93 6.38 -21.09
N LEU A 340 -7.63 6.22 -21.31
CA LEU A 340 -7.11 5.31 -22.32
C LEU A 340 -7.48 3.85 -22.00
N VAL A 341 -7.20 3.40 -20.78
CA VAL A 341 -7.45 2.01 -20.42
C VAL A 341 -8.94 1.73 -20.49
N THR A 342 -9.80 2.53 -19.87
CA THR A 342 -11.25 2.27 -19.87
C THR A 342 -11.86 2.31 -21.27
N SER A 343 -11.41 3.22 -22.14
CA SER A 343 -11.87 3.32 -23.52
C SER A 343 -11.54 2.10 -24.36
N PHE A 344 -10.37 1.48 -24.17
CA PHE A 344 -9.91 0.35 -24.97
C PHE A 344 -10.13 -1.02 -24.32
N THR A 345 -10.48 -1.08 -23.04
CA THR A 345 -10.83 -2.33 -22.34
C THR A 345 -12.34 -2.56 -22.25
N GLY A 346 -13.15 -1.55 -22.63
CA GLY A 346 -14.61 -1.62 -22.63
C GLY A 346 -15.23 -1.45 -21.25
N VAL A 347 -14.53 -0.83 -20.31
CA VAL A 347 -15.06 -0.47 -18.99
C VAL A 347 -15.81 0.86 -19.12
N ILE A 348 -17.15 0.82 -19.08
CA ILE A 348 -18.02 2.00 -19.27
C ILE A 348 -18.98 2.23 -18.11
N GLU A 349 -19.01 1.32 -17.13
CA GLU A 349 -19.98 1.37 -16.04
C GLU A 349 -19.42 2.18 -14.86
N GLU A 350 -20.22 3.14 -14.34
CA GLU A 350 -19.84 4.07 -13.28
C GLU A 350 -19.34 3.38 -12.00
N HIS A 351 -19.88 2.20 -11.67
CA HIS A 351 -19.49 1.49 -10.46
C HIS A 351 -18.02 1.05 -10.48
N HIS A 352 -17.45 0.69 -11.63
CA HIS A 352 -16.03 0.36 -11.75
C HIS A 352 -15.12 1.56 -11.47
N PHE A 353 -15.55 2.76 -11.89
CA PHE A 353 -14.84 3.99 -11.52
C PHE A 353 -14.95 4.23 -10.00
N GLY A 354 -16.13 4.00 -9.40
CA GLY A 354 -16.32 4.08 -7.95
C GLY A 354 -15.37 3.15 -7.19
N GLU A 355 -15.21 1.90 -7.63
CA GLU A 355 -14.27 0.93 -7.03
C GLU A 355 -12.83 1.42 -7.11
N ALA A 356 -12.38 1.92 -8.27
CA ALA A 356 -11.04 2.44 -8.46
C ALA A 356 -10.73 3.62 -7.51
N PHE A 357 -11.66 4.55 -7.35
CA PHE A 357 -11.48 5.68 -6.44
C PHE A 357 -11.63 5.28 -4.96
N THR A 358 -12.38 4.23 -4.64
CA THR A 358 -12.50 3.71 -3.26
C THR A 358 -11.14 3.30 -2.70
N GLU A 359 -10.20 2.81 -3.51
CA GLU A 359 -8.85 2.46 -3.07
C GLU A 359 -7.96 3.70 -2.81
N SER A 360 -8.14 4.79 -3.56
CA SER A 360 -7.29 5.99 -3.47
C SER A 360 -7.74 7.02 -2.44
N LEU A 361 -9.05 7.23 -2.29
CA LEU A 361 -9.61 8.31 -1.48
C LEU A 361 -9.26 8.25 0.02
N PRO A 362 -9.26 7.08 0.70
CA PRO A 362 -8.92 7.02 2.12
C PRO A 362 -7.51 7.52 2.42
N PHE A 363 -6.55 7.18 1.54
CA PHE A 363 -5.16 7.63 1.70
C PHE A 363 -5.00 9.10 1.33
N THR A 364 -5.70 9.57 0.30
CA THR A 364 -5.75 11.00 -0.06
C THR A 364 -6.30 11.84 1.10
N ALA A 365 -7.38 11.40 1.74
CA ALA A 365 -7.93 12.07 2.91
C ALA A 365 -6.95 12.11 4.09
N LEU A 366 -6.23 10.99 4.33
CA LEU A 366 -5.19 10.92 5.36
C LEU A 366 -4.04 11.89 5.07
N LEU A 367 -3.67 12.10 3.81
CA LEU A 367 -2.65 13.06 3.43
C LEU A 367 -3.09 14.51 3.71
N VAL A 368 -4.38 14.83 3.51
CA VAL A 368 -4.92 16.16 3.90
C VAL A 368 -4.80 16.37 5.40
N VAL A 369 -5.12 15.35 6.20
CA VAL A 369 -4.90 15.38 7.67
C VAL A 369 -3.42 15.60 7.99
N PHE A 370 -2.52 14.92 7.29
CA PHE A 370 -1.07 15.10 7.46
C PHE A 370 -0.63 16.56 7.17
N PHE A 371 -1.21 17.24 6.17
CA PHE A 371 -0.89 18.65 5.90
C PHE A 371 -1.25 19.56 7.07
N THR A 372 -2.24 19.21 7.89
CA THR A 372 -2.50 19.95 9.13
C THR A 372 -1.33 19.83 10.12
N ILE A 373 -0.77 18.63 10.25
CA ILE A 373 0.41 18.42 11.11
C ILE A 373 1.63 19.17 10.56
N VAL A 374 1.80 19.20 9.22
CA VAL A 374 2.85 19.99 8.55
C VAL A 374 2.68 21.49 8.83
N ALA A 375 1.44 22.00 8.79
CA ALA A 375 1.15 23.38 9.15
C ALA A 375 1.52 23.68 10.61
N VAL A 376 1.22 22.79 11.54
CA VAL A 376 1.66 22.92 12.95
C VAL A 376 3.18 22.94 13.06
N ILE A 377 3.88 22.04 12.35
CA ILE A 377 5.36 21.99 12.34
C ILE A 377 5.94 23.33 11.87
N ALA A 378 5.35 23.92 10.81
CA ALA A 378 5.78 25.19 10.26
C ALA A 378 5.50 26.36 11.22
N ASP A 379 4.27 26.46 11.73
CA ASP A 379 3.81 27.58 12.57
C ASP A 379 4.52 27.58 13.93
N GLN A 380 4.74 26.41 14.53
CA GLN A 380 5.48 26.27 15.78
C GLN A 380 7.01 26.27 15.58
N GLY A 381 7.47 26.30 14.32
CA GLY A 381 8.90 26.39 13.98
C GLY A 381 9.75 25.23 14.49
N LEU A 382 9.21 24.00 14.51
CA LEU A 382 9.81 22.85 15.19
C LEU A 382 11.21 22.52 14.69
N PHE A 383 11.49 22.67 13.41
CA PHE A 383 12.80 22.37 12.83
C PHE A 383 13.77 23.56 12.78
N LYS A 384 13.33 24.79 13.13
CA LYS A 384 14.21 25.98 13.12
C LYS A 384 15.49 25.80 13.96
N PRO A 385 15.46 25.24 15.19
CA PRO A 385 16.67 25.02 15.98
C PRO A 385 17.65 24.06 15.29
N ILE A 386 17.13 22.98 14.69
CA ILE A 386 17.94 21.95 14.03
C ILE A 386 18.62 22.49 12.77
N ILE A 387 17.91 23.35 12.00
CA ILE A 387 18.44 23.95 10.78
C ILE A 387 19.50 25.00 11.13
N ASN A 388 19.24 25.87 12.10
CA ASN A 388 20.15 26.94 12.46
C ASN A 388 21.49 26.47 13.09
N ASP A 389 21.48 25.32 13.79
CA ASP A 389 22.70 24.75 14.37
C ASP A 389 23.60 24.02 13.38
N ARG A 390 23.06 23.60 12.21
CA ARG A 390 23.85 22.90 11.17
C ARG A 390 24.48 23.83 10.13
N PHE A 391 24.06 25.08 10.05
CA PHE A 391 24.57 26.07 9.09
C PHE A 391 25.41 27.17 9.76
N LYS A 392 25.78 27.01 11.03
CA LYS A 392 26.86 27.71 11.71
C LYS A 392 28.10 26.84 11.74
#